data_22a554d02447393894fb74c6c69afbe8
#
_entry.id   22a554d02447393894fb74c6c69afbe8
#
_cell.length_a   1.000
_cell.length_b   1.000
_cell.length_c   1.000
_cell.angle_alpha   90.00
_cell.angle_beta   90.00
_cell.angle_gamma   90.00
#
_symmetry.space_group_name_H-M   'P 1'
#
loop_
_entity.id
_entity.type
_entity.pdbx_description
1 polymer ?
#
loop_
_entity_poly.entity_id
_entity_poly.type
_entity_poly.pdbx_seq_one_letter_code
_entity_poly.pdbx_strand_id
1 'polypeptide(L)'
;MCKVLDNSLYRKDRKRYKKISECVTGFNAIYNKNNIIQDDIFNVLENYVTRHDMPFELLRYPIGDTELCACTFIRQGRMFVMVNSAIPLSKQIFAAAHELYHIYCYFEEKDFVLMQSGSILESDVIDDEAKELEDMEANAFAALLLAPRDRLEEQSAVYNLSYKNVSVQDVLKIMDIFAVPYKAAVLRLFEEEKIDIKTAKKLLQTGNDEICKQIEVTGKAERWQEIPREIIRFGSLSEKMYELEQWEGVREERLESDKARLKEIVEKLRKPAR
;
A
#
# COMPACT_ATOMS: atom_id res chain seq x y z
N MET A 1 -26.05 4.88 -0.87
CA MET A 1 -24.91 5.80 -1.02
C MET A 1 -23.66 4.95 -1.20
N CYS A 2 -22.78 5.25 -2.16
CA CYS A 2 -21.56 4.46 -2.36
C CYS A 2 -20.44 5.11 -1.55
N LYS A 3 -20.21 4.61 -0.30
CA LYS A 3 -19.23 5.18 0.64
C LYS A 3 -17.86 5.46 -0.01
N VAL A 4 -17.40 4.58 -0.90
CA VAL A 4 -16.09 4.71 -1.57
C VAL A 4 -16.01 5.98 -2.44
N LEU A 5 -17.05 6.26 -3.24
CA LEU A 5 -17.12 7.48 -4.04
C LEU A 5 -17.33 8.72 -3.18
N ASP A 6 -18.17 8.60 -2.14
CA ASP A 6 -18.53 9.73 -1.28
C ASP A 6 -17.34 10.16 -0.40
N ASN A 7 -16.40 9.25 -0.10
CA ASN A 7 -15.15 9.50 0.64
C ASN A 7 -13.94 9.75 -0.28
N SER A 8 -14.11 9.90 -1.59
CA SER A 8 -13.01 10.29 -2.48
C SER A 8 -12.65 11.78 -2.26
N LEU A 9 -11.37 12.06 -2.03
CA LEU A 9 -10.84 13.43 -1.91
C LEU A 9 -11.20 14.26 -3.15
N TYR A 10 -11.16 13.66 -4.34
CA TYR A 10 -11.54 14.30 -5.61
C TYR A 10 -12.96 14.86 -5.60
N ARG A 11 -13.88 14.24 -4.86
CA ARG A 11 -15.24 14.74 -4.71
C ARG A 11 -15.43 15.69 -3.53
N LYS A 12 -14.78 15.42 -2.42
CA LYS A 12 -14.92 16.22 -1.19
C LYS A 12 -14.16 17.54 -1.30
N ASP A 13 -12.90 17.50 -1.79
CA ASP A 13 -12.05 18.70 -1.90
C ASP A 13 -11.14 18.65 -3.14
N ARG A 14 -11.63 19.21 -4.24
CA ARG A 14 -10.88 19.32 -5.50
C ARG A 14 -9.58 20.10 -5.37
N LYS A 15 -9.52 21.09 -4.49
CA LYS A 15 -8.33 21.90 -4.29
C LYS A 15 -7.21 21.11 -3.62
N ARG A 16 -7.56 20.34 -2.58
CA ARG A 16 -6.60 19.44 -1.94
C ARG A 16 -6.18 18.32 -2.88
N TYR A 17 -7.11 17.68 -3.57
CA TYR A 17 -6.78 16.67 -4.56
C TYR A 17 -5.78 17.17 -5.61
N LYS A 18 -5.92 18.41 -6.09
CA LYS A 18 -4.97 19.02 -7.02
C LYS A 18 -3.59 19.18 -6.39
N LYS A 19 -3.48 19.60 -5.12
CA LYS A 19 -2.21 19.69 -4.40
C LYS A 19 -1.53 18.33 -4.28
N ILE A 20 -2.29 17.27 -3.94
CA ILE A 20 -1.76 15.91 -3.88
C ILE A 20 -1.27 15.45 -5.26
N SER A 21 -2.00 15.77 -6.35
CA SER A 21 -1.57 15.46 -7.71
C SER A 21 -0.26 16.17 -8.09
N GLU A 22 -0.07 17.43 -7.69
CA GLU A 22 1.18 18.19 -7.89
C GLU A 22 2.33 17.58 -7.08
N CYS A 23 2.05 17.18 -5.83
CA CYS A 23 3.00 16.47 -4.97
C CYS A 23 3.47 15.15 -5.62
N VAL A 24 2.55 14.30 -6.08
CA VAL A 24 2.87 13.05 -6.75
C VAL A 24 3.68 13.27 -8.03
N THR A 25 3.36 14.31 -8.79
CA THR A 25 4.10 14.67 -10.02
C THR A 25 5.56 15.01 -9.67
N GLY A 26 5.79 15.81 -8.62
CA GLY A 26 7.12 16.14 -8.13
C GLY A 26 7.86 14.91 -7.60
N PHE A 27 7.18 14.06 -6.83
CA PHE A 27 7.73 12.80 -6.33
C PHE A 27 8.17 11.87 -7.47
N ASN A 28 7.31 11.63 -8.46
CA ASN A 28 7.61 10.78 -9.61
C ASN A 28 8.79 11.28 -10.44
N ALA A 29 8.96 12.57 -10.60
CA ALA A 29 10.09 13.16 -11.33
C ALA A 29 11.45 12.80 -10.69
N ILE A 30 11.48 12.62 -9.37
CA ILE A 30 12.71 12.34 -8.61
C ILE A 30 12.89 10.84 -8.38
N TYR A 31 11.86 10.14 -7.92
CA TYR A 31 11.97 8.79 -7.38
C TYR A 31 11.49 7.68 -8.31
N ASN A 32 10.63 7.98 -9.29
CA ASN A 32 10.03 6.95 -10.13
C ASN A 32 10.28 7.12 -11.65
N LYS A 33 10.70 8.29 -12.13
CA LYS A 33 11.01 8.61 -13.55
C LYS A 33 10.03 7.98 -14.55
N ASN A 34 8.75 8.07 -14.27
CA ASN A 34 7.65 7.60 -15.13
C ASN A 34 7.51 6.08 -15.32
N ASN A 35 7.99 5.26 -14.42
CA ASN A 35 7.73 3.83 -14.45
C ASN A 35 6.36 3.48 -13.84
N ILE A 36 5.81 2.33 -14.24
CA ILE A 36 4.70 1.71 -13.53
C ILE A 36 5.29 0.98 -12.32
N ILE A 37 4.93 1.40 -11.10
CA ILE A 37 5.61 0.97 -9.88
C ILE A 37 5.29 -0.48 -9.53
N GLN A 38 4.00 -0.86 -9.47
CA GLN A 38 3.56 -2.18 -9.02
C GLN A 38 4.23 -2.60 -7.69
N ASP A 39 4.80 -3.82 -7.68
CA ASP A 39 5.46 -4.43 -6.51
C ASP A 39 6.75 -3.66 -6.10
N ASP A 40 7.31 -2.82 -6.98
CA ASP A 40 8.50 -2.02 -6.70
C ASP A 40 8.25 -0.92 -5.65
N ILE A 41 6.99 -0.71 -5.26
CA ILE A 41 6.63 0.26 -4.20
C ILE A 41 7.40 0.02 -2.91
N PHE A 42 7.73 -1.23 -2.59
CA PHE A 42 8.49 -1.57 -1.39
C PHE A 42 9.92 -1.06 -1.46
N ASN A 43 10.55 -1.11 -2.63
CA ASN A 43 11.88 -0.53 -2.87
C ASN A 43 11.81 1.00 -2.93
N VAL A 44 10.72 1.57 -3.48
CA VAL A 44 10.51 3.02 -3.50
C VAL A 44 10.44 3.58 -2.09
N LEU A 45 9.72 2.91 -1.17
CA LEU A 45 9.65 3.24 0.26
C LEU A 45 11.06 3.26 0.89
N GLU A 46 11.80 2.18 0.75
CA GLU A 46 13.14 2.04 1.32
C GLU A 46 14.08 3.11 0.77
N ASN A 47 14.10 3.30 -0.56
CA ASN A 47 14.93 4.31 -1.21
C ASN A 47 14.57 5.74 -0.78
N TYR A 48 13.28 6.03 -0.57
CA TYR A 48 12.85 7.34 -0.13
C TYR A 48 13.35 7.63 1.29
N VAL A 49 13.13 6.71 2.25
CA VAL A 49 13.53 6.90 3.64
C VAL A 49 15.05 6.95 3.80
N THR A 50 15.79 6.07 3.11
CA THR A 50 17.25 6.02 3.21
C THR A 50 17.93 7.28 2.65
N ARG A 51 17.33 7.94 1.65
CA ARG A 51 17.83 9.24 1.15
C ARG A 51 17.65 10.39 2.14
N HIS A 52 16.81 10.23 3.15
CA HIS A 52 16.66 11.17 4.28
C HIS A 52 17.54 10.77 5.48
N ASP A 53 18.56 9.92 5.26
CA ASP A 53 19.50 9.45 6.29
C ASP A 53 18.83 8.80 7.51
N MET A 54 17.61 8.26 7.33
CA MET A 54 16.88 7.57 8.38
C MET A 54 16.98 6.05 8.20
N PRO A 55 17.44 5.31 9.23
CA PRO A 55 17.42 3.85 9.21
C PRO A 55 16.00 3.31 9.02
N PHE A 56 15.84 2.35 8.11
CA PHE A 56 14.54 1.83 7.67
C PHE A 56 14.44 0.31 7.84
N GLU A 57 13.26 -0.18 8.18
CA GLU A 57 12.93 -1.60 8.22
C GLU A 57 11.53 -1.83 7.65
N LEU A 58 11.45 -2.62 6.60
CA LEU A 58 10.16 -3.09 6.06
C LEU A 58 9.80 -4.44 6.67
N LEU A 59 8.68 -4.48 7.37
CA LEU A 59 8.15 -5.69 8.00
C LEU A 59 6.95 -6.19 7.18
N ARG A 60 6.97 -7.44 6.73
CA ARG A 60 5.84 -8.05 6.03
C ARG A 60 5.53 -9.40 6.67
N TYR A 61 4.40 -9.52 7.33
CA TYR A 61 3.95 -10.74 7.96
C TYR A 61 2.43 -10.79 8.11
N PRO A 62 1.82 -11.99 8.25
CA PRO A 62 0.37 -12.10 8.36
C PRO A 62 -0.13 -11.58 9.71
N ILE A 63 -1.10 -10.65 9.67
CA ILE A 63 -1.80 -10.12 10.83
C ILE A 63 -3.23 -10.61 10.79
N GLY A 64 -3.78 -11.03 11.96
CA GLY A 64 -5.14 -11.58 12.05
C GLY A 64 -6.23 -10.56 11.75
N ASP A 65 -5.98 -9.28 12.02
CA ASP A 65 -6.87 -8.19 11.66
C ASP A 65 -6.69 -7.81 10.19
N THR A 66 -7.70 -8.11 9.37
CA THR A 66 -7.69 -7.82 7.93
C THR A 66 -8.09 -6.37 7.60
N GLU A 67 -8.53 -5.59 8.57
CA GLU A 67 -8.78 -4.15 8.41
C GLU A 67 -7.46 -3.37 8.51
N LEU A 68 -6.52 -3.84 9.32
CA LEU A 68 -5.17 -3.30 9.38
C LEU A 68 -4.36 -3.76 8.15
N CYS A 69 -4.20 -2.88 7.17
CA CYS A 69 -3.47 -3.18 5.94
C CYS A 69 -1.97 -2.88 6.07
N ALA A 70 -1.60 -1.74 6.65
CA ALA A 70 -0.23 -1.34 6.94
C ALA A 70 -0.20 -0.31 8.08
N CYS A 71 0.96 -0.05 8.62
CA CYS A 71 1.21 1.11 9.48
C CYS A 71 2.68 1.50 9.48
N THR A 72 2.95 2.79 9.72
CA THR A 72 4.29 3.35 9.86
C THR A 72 4.50 3.87 11.28
N PHE A 73 5.65 3.55 11.87
CA PHE A 73 6.01 4.05 13.20
C PHE A 73 7.52 4.24 13.33
N ILE A 74 7.92 5.09 14.29
CA ILE A 74 9.34 5.30 14.61
C ILE A 74 9.64 4.70 15.99
N ARG A 75 10.72 3.93 16.07
CA ARG A 75 11.22 3.39 17.33
C ARG A 75 12.74 3.47 17.38
N GLN A 76 13.27 4.04 18.44
CA GLN A 76 14.73 4.17 18.67
C GLN A 76 15.47 4.82 17.47
N GLY A 77 14.90 5.86 16.87
CA GLY A 77 15.49 6.56 15.73
C GLY A 77 15.48 5.79 14.41
N ARG A 78 14.69 4.71 14.33
CA ARG A 78 14.53 3.89 13.12
C ARG A 78 13.06 3.90 12.69
N MET A 79 12.81 4.07 11.42
CA MET A 79 11.48 3.99 10.82
C MET A 79 11.14 2.55 10.47
N PHE A 80 9.94 2.15 10.82
CA PHE A 80 9.38 0.84 10.49
C PHE A 80 8.12 1.05 9.66
N VAL A 81 8.01 0.34 8.55
CA VAL A 81 6.76 0.16 7.81
C VAL A 81 6.36 -1.30 7.93
N MET A 82 5.21 -1.54 8.52
CA MET A 82 4.64 -2.87 8.64
C MET A 82 3.51 -3.02 7.62
N VAL A 83 3.53 -4.09 6.84
CA VAL A 83 2.51 -4.43 5.84
C VAL A 83 1.94 -5.80 6.13
N ASN A 84 0.62 -5.89 6.24
CA ASN A 84 -0.08 -7.13 6.51
C ASN A 84 -0.05 -8.06 5.28
N SER A 85 0.66 -9.19 5.37
CA SER A 85 0.69 -10.18 4.28
C SER A 85 -0.54 -11.10 4.25
N ALA A 86 -1.46 -11.01 5.24
CA ALA A 86 -2.71 -11.76 5.25
C ALA A 86 -3.84 -11.09 4.41
N ILE A 87 -3.49 -10.15 3.54
CA ILE A 87 -4.41 -9.51 2.58
C ILE A 87 -3.89 -9.67 1.15
N PRO A 88 -4.75 -9.56 0.11
CA PRO A 88 -4.34 -9.67 -1.30
C PRO A 88 -3.20 -8.72 -1.67
N LEU A 89 -2.32 -9.14 -2.57
CA LEU A 89 -1.13 -8.38 -2.95
C LEU A 89 -1.44 -6.95 -3.42
N SER A 90 -2.50 -6.75 -4.20
CA SER A 90 -2.89 -5.40 -4.64
C SER A 90 -3.23 -4.46 -3.48
N LYS A 91 -3.81 -4.99 -2.40
CA LYS A 91 -4.05 -4.22 -1.18
C LYS A 91 -2.77 -3.92 -0.42
N GLN A 92 -1.82 -4.86 -0.37
CA GLN A 92 -0.50 -4.63 0.24
C GLN A 92 0.26 -3.52 -0.49
N ILE A 93 0.27 -3.55 -1.83
CA ILE A 93 0.91 -2.53 -2.67
C ILE A 93 0.26 -1.16 -2.43
N PHE A 94 -1.07 -1.11 -2.42
CA PHE A 94 -1.80 0.13 -2.18
C PHE A 94 -1.56 0.68 -0.78
N ALA A 95 -1.56 -0.18 0.24
CA ALA A 95 -1.27 0.20 1.62
C ALA A 95 0.16 0.72 1.77
N ALA A 96 1.15 0.10 1.12
CA ALA A 96 2.53 0.61 1.12
C ALA A 96 2.65 2.00 0.48
N ALA A 97 1.91 2.25 -0.60
CA ALA A 97 1.86 3.58 -1.22
C ALA A 97 1.10 4.62 -0.36
N HIS A 98 0.10 4.19 0.41
CA HIS A 98 -0.59 5.01 1.40
C HIS A 98 0.37 5.41 2.54
N GLU A 99 1.12 4.46 3.09
CA GLU A 99 2.13 4.74 4.13
C GLU A 99 3.24 5.66 3.62
N LEU A 100 3.59 5.57 2.33
CA LEU A 100 4.56 6.48 1.73
C LEU A 100 4.11 7.95 1.78
N TYR A 101 2.81 8.25 1.73
CA TYR A 101 2.30 9.60 1.92
C TYR A 101 2.57 10.12 3.34
N HIS A 102 2.29 9.33 4.37
CA HIS A 102 2.56 9.71 5.76
C HIS A 102 4.07 9.93 5.98
N ILE A 103 4.91 9.09 5.39
CA ILE A 103 6.36 9.25 5.43
C ILE A 103 6.81 10.51 4.69
N TYR A 104 6.20 10.79 3.54
CA TYR A 104 6.45 12.02 2.78
C TYR A 104 6.11 13.25 3.62
N CYS A 105 4.94 13.32 4.24
CA CYS A 105 4.55 14.42 5.10
C CYS A 105 5.49 14.54 6.30
N TYR A 106 5.94 13.44 6.90
CA TYR A 106 6.89 13.45 8.01
C TYR A 106 8.22 14.15 7.66
N PHE A 107 8.72 13.97 6.43
CA PHE A 107 9.97 14.61 6.02
C PHE A 107 9.79 16.02 5.48
N GLU A 108 8.65 16.31 4.85
CA GLU A 108 8.43 17.59 4.15
C GLU A 108 7.66 18.62 4.99
N GLU A 109 6.86 18.19 5.97
CA GLU A 109 6.04 19.04 6.80
C GLU A 109 6.57 19.12 8.24
N LYS A 110 6.94 20.32 8.71
CA LYS A 110 7.60 20.52 10.00
C LYS A 110 6.78 20.09 11.21
N ASP A 111 5.46 20.13 11.11
CA ASP A 111 4.54 19.87 12.21
C ASP A 111 3.86 18.49 12.11
N PHE A 112 4.23 17.70 11.10
CA PHE A 112 3.65 16.37 10.94
C PHE A 112 4.27 15.37 11.92
N VAL A 113 3.41 14.65 12.63
CA VAL A 113 3.83 13.68 13.65
C VAL A 113 3.38 12.29 13.24
N LEU A 114 4.33 11.43 12.87
CA LEU A 114 4.06 9.99 12.72
C LEU A 114 3.72 9.36 14.06
N MET A 115 2.80 8.39 14.05
CA MET A 115 2.47 7.62 15.24
C MET A 115 3.72 7.04 15.89
N GLN A 116 3.90 7.28 17.18
CA GLN A 116 4.90 6.58 17.97
C GLN A 116 4.35 5.23 18.42
N SER A 117 5.21 4.23 18.55
CA SER A 117 4.86 2.81 18.77
C SER A 117 4.01 2.48 20.02
N GLY A 118 3.55 3.46 20.77
CA GLY A 118 2.60 3.31 21.88
C GLY A 118 1.18 3.73 21.56
N SER A 119 0.95 4.50 20.51
CA SER A 119 -0.34 5.14 20.20
C SER A 119 -1.29 4.28 19.36
N ILE A 120 -0.83 3.14 18.83
CA ILE A 120 -1.69 2.20 18.07
C ILE A 120 -2.82 1.63 18.96
N LEU A 121 -2.65 1.64 20.29
CA LEU A 121 -3.62 1.12 21.26
C LEU A 121 -4.39 2.23 22.03
N GLU A 122 -4.03 3.50 21.88
CA GLU A 122 -4.61 4.63 22.63
C GLU A 122 -5.28 5.65 21.70
N SER A 123 -6.15 5.20 20.79
CA SER A 123 -6.78 6.06 19.77
C SER A 123 -7.89 6.99 20.27
N ASP A 124 -8.03 7.20 21.58
CA ASP A 124 -9.18 7.91 22.16
C ASP A 124 -9.10 9.45 22.18
N VAL A 125 -8.08 10.09 21.60
CA VAL A 125 -7.88 11.55 21.76
C VAL A 125 -7.55 12.29 20.45
N ILE A 126 -7.64 11.69 19.27
CA ILE A 126 -7.35 12.40 18.02
C ILE A 126 -8.66 12.83 17.35
N ASP A 127 -8.69 14.06 16.86
CA ASP A 127 -9.79 14.61 16.06
C ASP A 127 -10.09 13.70 14.86
N ASP A 128 -11.19 12.95 14.93
CA ASP A 128 -11.60 11.97 13.93
C ASP A 128 -11.74 12.57 12.53
N GLU A 129 -12.15 13.86 12.41
CA GLU A 129 -12.29 14.53 11.11
C GLU A 129 -10.94 14.82 10.45
N ALA A 130 -9.95 15.24 11.23
CA ALA A 130 -8.60 15.51 10.72
C ALA A 130 -7.93 14.22 10.24
N LYS A 131 -8.07 13.13 10.99
CA LYS A 131 -7.55 11.80 10.62
C LYS A 131 -8.25 11.26 9.37
N GLU A 132 -9.58 11.38 9.27
CA GLU A 132 -10.32 10.95 8.07
C GLU A 132 -9.84 11.73 6.83
N LEU A 133 -9.53 13.01 6.97
CA LEU A 133 -9.03 13.84 5.87
C LEU A 133 -7.62 13.42 5.43
N GLU A 134 -6.72 13.18 6.39
CA GLU A 134 -5.37 12.68 6.14
C GLU A 134 -5.39 11.33 5.43
N ASP A 135 -6.23 10.39 5.87
CA ASP A 135 -6.43 9.11 5.22
C ASP A 135 -6.96 9.25 3.78
N MET A 136 -7.84 10.24 3.52
CA MET A 136 -8.29 10.53 2.16
C MET A 136 -7.17 11.11 1.28
N GLU A 137 -6.30 11.95 1.83
CA GLU A 137 -5.14 12.47 1.13
C GLU A 137 -4.13 11.36 0.81
N ALA A 138 -3.86 10.47 1.78
CA ALA A 138 -2.99 9.31 1.59
C ALA A 138 -3.54 8.33 0.54
N ASN A 139 -4.86 8.08 0.55
CA ASN A 139 -5.52 7.26 -0.46
C ASN A 139 -5.44 7.89 -1.86
N ALA A 140 -5.62 9.21 -1.96
CA ALA A 140 -5.48 9.93 -3.23
C ALA A 140 -4.02 9.90 -3.73
N PHE A 141 -3.05 10.11 -2.84
CA PHE A 141 -1.62 10.00 -3.14
C PHE A 141 -1.28 8.60 -3.68
N ALA A 142 -1.69 7.55 -2.98
CA ALA A 142 -1.44 6.17 -3.39
C ALA A 142 -2.03 5.86 -4.78
N ALA A 143 -3.28 6.28 -5.01
CA ALA A 143 -3.96 6.05 -6.27
C ALA A 143 -3.29 6.80 -7.45
N LEU A 144 -2.91 8.06 -7.25
CA LEU A 144 -2.21 8.89 -8.24
C LEU A 144 -0.78 8.39 -8.51
N LEU A 145 -0.08 7.92 -7.47
CA LEU A 145 1.29 7.40 -7.58
C LEU A 145 1.32 6.09 -8.35
N LEU A 146 0.45 5.14 -8.00
CA LEU A 146 0.44 3.81 -8.61
C LEU A 146 -0.17 3.81 -10.02
N ALA A 147 -1.20 4.64 -10.27
CA ALA A 147 -1.87 4.74 -11.56
C ALA A 147 -1.91 6.20 -12.06
N PRO A 148 -0.75 6.79 -12.42
CA PRO A 148 -0.67 8.16 -12.89
C PRO A 148 -1.40 8.34 -14.23
N ARG A 149 -1.92 9.55 -14.46
CA ARG A 149 -2.77 9.89 -15.60
C ARG A 149 -2.16 9.53 -16.95
N ASP A 150 -0.93 9.96 -17.17
CA ASP A 150 -0.21 9.75 -18.43
C ASP A 150 0.00 8.25 -18.72
N ARG A 151 0.33 7.47 -17.70
CA ARG A 151 0.48 6.01 -17.82
C ARG A 151 -0.87 5.32 -18.03
N LEU A 152 -1.93 5.80 -17.37
CA LEU A 152 -3.28 5.29 -17.57
C LEU A 152 -3.74 5.51 -19.02
N GLU A 153 -3.47 6.67 -19.59
CA GLU A 153 -3.79 7.00 -20.99
C GLU A 153 -2.98 6.15 -21.97
N GLU A 154 -1.68 6.05 -21.76
CA GLU A 154 -0.78 5.22 -22.58
C GLU A 154 -1.20 3.74 -22.58
N GLN A 155 -1.35 3.15 -21.40
CA GLN A 155 -1.70 1.75 -21.28
C GLN A 155 -3.11 1.45 -21.82
N SER A 156 -4.03 2.37 -21.64
CA SER A 156 -5.37 2.24 -22.23
C SER A 156 -5.34 2.19 -23.75
N ALA A 157 -4.47 2.96 -24.38
CA ALA A 157 -4.26 2.91 -25.83
C ALA A 157 -3.63 1.57 -26.26
N VAL A 158 -2.61 1.11 -25.54
CA VAL A 158 -1.92 -0.17 -25.82
C VAL A 158 -2.89 -1.36 -25.74
N TYR A 159 -3.75 -1.39 -24.72
CA TYR A 159 -4.70 -2.48 -24.50
C TYR A 159 -6.07 -2.25 -25.15
N ASN A 160 -6.22 -1.22 -26.00
CA ASN A 160 -7.47 -0.86 -26.68
C ASN A 160 -8.68 -0.77 -25.71
N LEU A 161 -8.47 -0.18 -24.52
CA LEU A 161 -9.54 0.00 -23.55
C LEU A 161 -10.52 1.08 -24.02
N SER A 162 -11.77 0.69 -24.23
CA SER A 162 -12.82 1.66 -24.60
C SER A 162 -13.54 2.19 -23.38
N TYR A 163 -13.46 3.48 -23.15
CA TYR A 163 -14.15 4.13 -22.04
C TYR A 163 -15.66 4.37 -22.25
N LYS A 164 -16.19 4.09 -23.46
CA LYS A 164 -17.62 4.27 -23.75
C LYS A 164 -18.52 3.29 -22.99
N ASN A 165 -18.05 2.05 -22.78
CA ASN A 165 -18.77 0.99 -22.08
C ASN A 165 -17.81 0.16 -21.25
N VAL A 166 -17.25 0.78 -20.20
CA VAL A 166 -16.30 0.10 -19.32
C VAL A 166 -16.94 -1.08 -18.59
N SER A 167 -16.39 -2.25 -18.76
CA SER A 167 -16.79 -3.49 -18.12
C SER A 167 -15.95 -3.80 -16.88
N VAL A 168 -16.37 -4.79 -16.08
CA VAL A 168 -15.56 -5.33 -14.97
C VAL A 168 -14.20 -5.82 -15.48
N GLN A 169 -14.17 -6.49 -16.64
CA GLN A 169 -12.92 -6.99 -17.23
C GLN A 169 -11.94 -5.86 -17.61
N ASP A 170 -12.45 -4.71 -18.08
CA ASP A 170 -11.60 -3.56 -18.39
C ASP A 170 -11.00 -2.97 -17.11
N VAL A 171 -11.76 -2.92 -16.01
CA VAL A 171 -11.24 -2.52 -14.70
C VAL A 171 -10.20 -3.51 -14.19
N LEU A 172 -10.43 -4.81 -14.37
CA LEU A 172 -9.46 -5.85 -13.98
C LEU A 172 -8.15 -5.77 -14.77
N LYS A 173 -8.19 -5.36 -16.05
CA LYS A 173 -6.96 -5.06 -16.81
C LYS A 173 -6.19 -3.90 -16.19
N ILE A 174 -6.87 -2.82 -15.80
CA ILE A 174 -6.25 -1.68 -15.13
C ILE A 174 -5.66 -2.10 -13.78
N MET A 175 -6.42 -2.88 -12.98
CA MET A 175 -5.95 -3.46 -11.75
C MET A 175 -4.65 -4.25 -11.96
N ASP A 176 -4.58 -5.06 -13.00
CA ASP A 176 -3.42 -5.90 -13.30
C ASP A 176 -2.21 -5.09 -13.77
N ILE A 177 -2.43 -4.08 -14.63
CA ILE A 177 -1.36 -3.23 -15.15
C ILE A 177 -0.70 -2.42 -14.03
N PHE A 178 -1.50 -1.88 -13.11
CA PHE A 178 -1.03 -0.95 -12.08
C PHE A 178 -0.91 -1.58 -10.69
N ALA A 179 -1.26 -2.84 -10.54
CA ALA A 179 -1.28 -3.56 -9.27
C ALA A 179 -2.10 -2.86 -8.16
N VAL A 180 -3.18 -2.17 -8.54
CA VAL A 180 -4.08 -1.46 -7.61
C VAL A 180 -5.32 -2.28 -7.30
N PRO A 181 -5.97 -2.12 -6.13
CA PRO A 181 -7.25 -2.76 -5.86
C PRO A 181 -8.33 -2.37 -6.87
N TYR A 182 -9.27 -3.28 -7.16
CA TYR A 182 -10.38 -3.05 -8.09
C TYR A 182 -11.10 -1.72 -7.86
N LYS A 183 -11.42 -1.42 -6.59
CA LYS A 183 -12.12 -0.17 -6.23
C LYS A 183 -11.27 1.07 -6.53
N ALA A 184 -9.96 1.00 -6.30
CA ALA A 184 -9.03 2.08 -6.63
C ALA A 184 -8.94 2.29 -8.14
N ALA A 185 -8.91 1.23 -8.95
CA ALA A 185 -8.94 1.34 -10.41
C ALA A 185 -10.22 2.02 -10.91
N VAL A 186 -11.40 1.68 -10.36
CA VAL A 186 -12.66 2.35 -10.70
C VAL A 186 -12.61 3.83 -10.32
N LEU A 187 -12.10 4.17 -9.13
CA LEU A 187 -11.96 5.57 -8.70
C LEU A 187 -11.03 6.35 -9.64
N ARG A 188 -9.89 5.78 -10.02
CA ARG A 188 -8.96 6.43 -10.94
C ARG A 188 -9.59 6.74 -12.30
N LEU A 189 -10.38 5.80 -12.86
CA LEU A 189 -11.13 6.06 -14.09
C LEU A 189 -12.15 7.20 -13.94
N PHE A 190 -12.81 7.29 -12.80
CA PHE A 190 -13.75 8.34 -12.50
C PHE A 190 -13.04 9.69 -12.28
N GLU A 191 -11.95 9.73 -11.57
CA GLU A 191 -11.14 10.92 -11.29
C GLU A 191 -10.52 11.52 -12.56
N GLU A 192 -10.16 10.67 -13.52
CA GLU A 192 -9.66 11.06 -14.84
C GLU A 192 -10.78 11.31 -15.87
N GLU A 193 -12.04 11.37 -15.40
CA GLU A 193 -13.23 11.66 -16.24
C GLU A 193 -13.39 10.68 -17.43
N LYS A 194 -12.81 9.46 -17.29
CA LYS A 194 -12.95 8.39 -18.31
C LYS A 194 -14.30 7.67 -18.20
N ILE A 195 -14.93 7.71 -17.04
CA ILE A 195 -16.28 7.18 -16.79
C ILE A 195 -17.11 8.20 -15.99
N ASP A 196 -18.40 8.17 -16.20
CA ASP A 196 -19.34 9.00 -15.44
C ASP A 196 -19.65 8.38 -14.05
N ILE A 197 -20.32 9.16 -13.22
CA ILE A 197 -20.67 8.74 -11.85
C ILE A 197 -21.63 7.54 -11.82
N LYS A 198 -22.48 7.36 -12.86
CA LYS A 198 -23.41 6.22 -12.93
C LYS A 198 -22.64 4.94 -13.19
N THR A 199 -21.73 4.98 -14.14
CA THR A 199 -20.84 3.87 -14.48
C THR A 199 -19.94 3.51 -13.29
N ALA A 200 -19.33 4.51 -12.63
CA ALA A 200 -18.52 4.28 -11.43
C ALA A 200 -19.32 3.60 -10.32
N LYS A 201 -20.54 4.09 -10.02
CA LYS A 201 -21.43 3.47 -9.03
C LYS A 201 -21.78 2.02 -9.39
N LYS A 202 -22.11 1.75 -10.64
CA LYS A 202 -22.43 0.40 -11.14
C LYS A 202 -21.24 -0.55 -10.92
N LEU A 203 -20.03 -0.13 -11.32
CA LEU A 203 -18.81 -0.92 -11.16
C LEU A 203 -18.47 -1.18 -9.68
N LEU A 204 -18.61 -0.15 -8.83
CA LEU A 204 -18.34 -0.29 -7.37
C LEU A 204 -19.38 -1.13 -6.64
N GLN A 205 -20.57 -1.35 -7.22
CA GLN A 205 -21.61 -2.23 -6.68
C GLN A 205 -21.41 -3.70 -7.11
N THR A 206 -20.47 -4.00 -8.00
CA THR A 206 -20.12 -5.39 -8.36
C THR A 206 -19.68 -6.12 -7.10
N GLY A 207 -20.32 -7.27 -6.82
CA GLY A 207 -20.02 -8.08 -5.65
C GLY A 207 -18.62 -8.70 -5.72
N ASN A 208 -18.01 -8.94 -4.57
CA ASN A 208 -16.67 -9.54 -4.51
C ASN A 208 -16.63 -10.92 -5.19
N ASP A 209 -17.67 -11.75 -5.06
CA ASP A 209 -17.74 -13.07 -5.68
C ASP A 209 -17.69 -12.99 -7.21
N GLU A 210 -18.36 -11.98 -7.80
CA GLU A 210 -18.30 -11.77 -9.24
C GLU A 210 -16.92 -11.28 -9.68
N ILE A 211 -16.31 -10.36 -8.94
CA ILE A 211 -14.93 -9.89 -9.19
C ILE A 211 -13.97 -11.08 -9.14
N CYS A 212 -14.08 -11.93 -8.12
CA CYS A 212 -13.25 -13.11 -7.95
C CYS A 212 -13.39 -14.08 -9.12
N LYS A 213 -14.62 -14.40 -9.55
CA LYS A 213 -14.86 -15.26 -10.73
C LYS A 213 -14.23 -14.67 -12.00
N GLN A 214 -14.36 -13.36 -12.20
CA GLN A 214 -13.76 -12.70 -13.37
C GLN A 214 -12.23 -12.75 -13.33
N ILE A 215 -11.60 -12.63 -12.16
CA ILE A 215 -10.14 -12.78 -11.99
C ILE A 215 -9.71 -14.22 -12.33
N GLU A 216 -10.46 -15.24 -11.87
CA GLU A 216 -10.20 -16.65 -12.21
C GLU A 216 -10.23 -16.89 -13.74
N VAL A 217 -11.24 -16.34 -14.42
CA VAL A 217 -11.37 -16.42 -15.89
C VAL A 217 -10.17 -15.82 -16.60
N THR A 218 -9.51 -14.79 -16.02
CA THR A 218 -8.31 -14.18 -16.60
C THR A 218 -7.04 -15.01 -16.37
N GLY A 219 -7.10 -16.08 -15.55
CA GLY A 219 -5.95 -16.89 -15.16
C GLY A 219 -5.00 -16.19 -14.18
N LYS A 220 -5.46 -15.14 -13.49
CA LYS A 220 -4.64 -14.32 -12.58
C LYS A 220 -5.03 -14.45 -11.10
N ALA A 221 -5.74 -15.52 -10.75
CA ALA A 221 -6.17 -15.79 -9.39
C ALA A 221 -5.00 -15.93 -8.42
N GLU A 222 -3.93 -16.64 -8.81
CA GLU A 222 -2.72 -16.79 -8.01
C GLU A 222 -2.15 -15.43 -7.58
N ARG A 223 -2.08 -14.46 -8.49
CA ARG A 223 -1.53 -13.13 -8.19
C ARG A 223 -2.46 -12.25 -7.36
N TRP A 224 -3.77 -12.29 -7.61
CA TRP A 224 -4.68 -11.26 -7.10
C TRP A 224 -5.67 -11.74 -6.04
N GLN A 225 -5.87 -13.05 -5.91
CA GLN A 225 -6.79 -13.64 -4.94
C GLN A 225 -6.08 -14.41 -3.85
N GLU A 226 -4.97 -15.09 -4.18
CA GLU A 226 -4.24 -15.82 -3.17
C GLU A 226 -3.64 -14.86 -2.16
N ILE A 227 -3.82 -15.20 -0.90
CA ILE A 227 -3.28 -14.44 0.22
C ILE A 227 -1.89 -14.99 0.49
N PRO A 228 -0.82 -14.22 0.27
CA PRO A 228 0.55 -14.68 0.42
C PRO A 228 0.98 -14.73 1.91
N ARG A 229 0.24 -15.48 2.74
CA ARG A 229 0.51 -15.62 4.19
C ARG A 229 1.90 -16.17 4.50
N GLU A 230 2.54 -16.81 3.53
CA GLU A 230 3.88 -17.35 3.68
C GLU A 230 4.97 -16.28 3.66
N ILE A 231 4.63 -15.07 3.20
CA ILE A 231 5.56 -13.96 3.24
C ILE A 231 5.69 -13.49 4.69
N ILE A 232 6.82 -13.86 5.30
CA ILE A 232 7.23 -13.40 6.63
C ILE A 232 8.63 -12.80 6.48
N ARG A 233 8.72 -11.47 6.56
CA ARG A 233 9.97 -10.72 6.47
C ARG A 233 10.03 -9.72 7.63
N PHE A 234 11.16 -9.68 8.31
CA PHE A 234 11.43 -8.78 9.43
C PHE A 234 12.58 -7.81 9.08
N GLY A 235 12.45 -7.11 7.96
CA GLY A 235 13.46 -6.16 7.49
C GLY A 235 14.83 -6.83 7.35
N SER A 236 15.87 -6.17 7.83
CA SER A 236 17.25 -6.62 7.80
C SER A 236 17.62 -7.63 8.92
N LEU A 237 16.63 -8.14 9.68
CA LEU A 237 16.92 -9.01 10.83
C LEU A 237 17.72 -10.26 10.45
N SER A 238 17.40 -10.91 9.34
CA SER A 238 18.10 -12.11 8.88
C SER A 238 19.56 -11.83 8.50
N GLU A 239 19.81 -10.69 7.84
CA GLU A 239 21.16 -10.25 7.49
C GLU A 239 21.98 -9.95 8.73
N LYS A 240 21.42 -9.22 9.68
CA LYS A 240 22.07 -8.91 10.96
C LYS A 240 22.37 -10.17 11.78
N MET A 241 21.47 -11.15 11.76
CA MET A 241 21.73 -12.42 12.43
C MET A 241 22.88 -13.17 11.77
N TYR A 242 22.95 -13.17 10.43
CA TYR A 242 24.08 -13.76 9.70
C TYR A 242 25.40 -13.04 10.00
N GLU A 243 25.41 -11.71 10.03
CA GLU A 243 26.58 -10.92 10.39
C GLU A 243 27.07 -11.24 11.82
N LEU A 244 26.13 -11.38 12.76
CA LEU A 244 26.44 -11.76 14.14
C LEU A 244 27.04 -13.17 14.25
N GLU A 245 26.66 -14.10 13.39
CA GLU A 245 27.27 -15.45 13.33
C GLU A 245 28.74 -15.41 12.91
N GLN A 246 29.11 -14.44 12.08
CA GLN A 246 30.49 -14.28 11.61
C GLN A 246 31.37 -13.50 12.61
N TRP A 247 30.77 -12.90 13.64
CA TRP A 247 31.48 -12.07 14.59
C TRP A 247 31.86 -12.85 15.84
N GLU A 248 33.18 -13.03 16.06
CA GLU A 248 33.75 -13.79 17.19
C GLU A 248 33.38 -13.22 18.58
N GLY A 249 32.83 -12.02 18.68
CA GLY A 249 32.44 -11.36 19.95
C GLY A 249 31.07 -11.75 20.50
N VAL A 250 30.26 -12.53 19.77
CA VAL A 250 28.92 -12.93 20.22
C VAL A 250 28.97 -14.24 20.99
N ARG A 251 28.27 -14.28 22.13
CA ARG A 251 28.07 -15.56 22.83
C ARG A 251 27.16 -16.47 22.01
N GLU A 252 27.67 -17.60 21.60
CA GLU A 252 26.98 -18.61 20.79
C GLU A 252 25.61 -18.99 21.38
N GLU A 253 25.57 -19.22 22.71
CA GLU A 253 24.31 -19.54 23.42
C GLU A 253 23.21 -18.47 23.25
N ARG A 254 23.59 -17.19 23.21
CA ARG A 254 22.63 -16.09 23.01
C ARG A 254 22.12 -16.08 21.59
N LEU A 255 22.99 -16.26 20.62
CA LEU A 255 22.62 -16.30 19.22
C LEU A 255 21.65 -17.44 18.91
N GLU A 256 21.95 -18.63 19.43
CA GLU A 256 21.08 -19.80 19.29
C GLU A 256 19.70 -19.59 19.96
N SER A 257 19.68 -18.95 21.14
CA SER A 257 18.44 -18.57 21.80
C SER A 257 17.59 -17.59 20.95
N ASP A 258 18.23 -16.58 20.35
CA ASP A 258 17.55 -15.58 19.50
C ASP A 258 17.03 -16.22 18.21
N LYS A 259 17.79 -17.13 17.58
CA LYS A 259 17.34 -17.94 16.44
C LYS A 259 16.14 -18.82 16.77
N ALA A 260 16.19 -19.51 17.89
CA ALA A 260 15.09 -20.36 18.36
C ALA A 260 13.81 -19.53 18.57
N ARG A 261 13.94 -18.36 19.20
CA ARG A 261 12.82 -17.43 19.40
C ARG A 261 12.26 -16.91 18.09
N LEU A 262 13.09 -16.53 17.14
CA LEU A 262 12.64 -16.09 15.81
C LEU A 262 11.88 -17.20 15.10
N LYS A 263 12.40 -18.44 15.13
CA LYS A 263 11.73 -19.61 14.57
C LYS A 263 10.34 -19.82 15.18
N GLU A 264 10.23 -19.72 16.49
CA GLU A 264 8.95 -19.84 17.21
C GLU A 264 7.95 -18.76 16.77
N ILE A 265 8.42 -17.51 16.62
CA ILE A 265 7.58 -16.39 16.12
C ILE A 265 7.07 -16.69 14.70
N VAL A 266 7.97 -17.10 13.79
CA VAL A 266 7.61 -17.45 12.41
C VAL A 266 6.59 -18.59 12.37
N GLU A 267 6.78 -19.64 13.19
CA GLU A 267 5.83 -20.74 13.27
C GLU A 267 4.45 -20.33 13.81
N LYS A 268 4.40 -19.39 14.77
CA LYS A 268 3.15 -18.81 15.27
C LYS A 268 2.44 -18.00 14.20
N LEU A 269 3.16 -17.19 13.44
CA LEU A 269 2.60 -16.34 12.37
C LEU A 269 2.07 -17.16 11.18
N ARG A 270 2.65 -18.32 10.90
CA ARG A 270 2.18 -19.24 9.86
C ARG A 270 0.84 -19.91 10.18
N LYS A 271 0.51 -20.01 11.46
CA LYS A 271 -0.78 -20.60 11.87
C LYS A 271 -1.90 -19.61 11.58
N PRO A 272 -3.02 -20.04 10.95
CA PRO A 272 -4.17 -19.18 10.80
C PRO A 272 -4.64 -18.69 12.17
N ALA A 273 -4.97 -17.40 12.27
CA ALA A 273 -5.65 -16.88 13.45
C ALA A 273 -6.96 -17.68 13.62
N ARG A 274 -7.15 -18.23 14.83
CA ARG A 274 -8.37 -19.01 15.19
C ARG A 274 -9.55 -18.09 15.29
#